data_b83b15e4213e30f0680673ff40e60f04
#
_entry.id   b83b15e4213e30f0680673ff40e60f04
#
_cell.length_a   1.000
_cell.length_b   1.000
_cell.length_c   1.000
_cell.angle_alpha   90.00
_cell.angle_beta   90.00
_cell.angle_gamma   90.00
#
_symmetry.space_group_name_H-M   'P 1'
#
loop_
_entity.id
_entity.type
_entity.pdbx_description
1 polymer ?
#
loop_
_entity_poly.entity_id
_entity_poly.type
_entity_poly.pdbx_seq_one_letter_code
_entity_poly.pdbx_strand_id
1 'polypeptide(L)'
;MANVTTVDITTAAGSDKFPLNENDFLKAVETIAQQNVRAVPNTNRIEDAFYDYPVENGKVIEEAIIKMAEGQAFAPTANGAEPSFSPKDPTLYIKYFNNWKETQYKVTQRPKEINAIMARGETPESVAASILATLSEGEGYGDYSVMRKALEDEAVAMDCSTALFGGKVPASMKGAIYALRQMYNVCRATNDKGGVPCKQGVPSGDIRIAVSEKALNLMDVTELANVFNLSKEDLFGKLVVLPYDDQYDGSKALVYDRKHFGRGTREFSYGMENLLAGHKYVNNYLNTDRAYFNNSLFKCFGIDLSKAMAAAEGVLLTTKE
;
A
#
# COMPACT_ATOMS: atom_id res chain seq x y z
N MET A 1 4.29 24.91 -23.71
CA MET A 1 5.58 25.00 -23.01
C MET A 1 5.56 26.32 -22.25
N ALA A 2 5.34 26.30 -20.95
CA ALA A 2 5.39 27.49 -20.13
C ALA A 2 6.86 27.89 -19.98
N ASN A 3 7.18 29.14 -20.31
CA ASN A 3 8.50 29.70 -20.09
C ASN A 3 8.79 29.66 -18.59
N VAL A 4 9.71 28.79 -18.20
CA VAL A 4 10.34 28.86 -16.88
C VAL A 4 11.15 30.14 -16.88
N THR A 5 10.68 31.16 -16.17
CA THR A 5 11.47 32.34 -15.87
C THR A 5 12.56 31.90 -14.91
N THR A 6 13.73 31.58 -15.42
CA THR A 6 14.93 31.42 -14.61
C THR A 6 15.13 32.75 -13.91
N VAL A 7 14.91 32.78 -12.61
CA VAL A 7 15.32 33.94 -11.78
C VAL A 7 16.84 33.96 -11.88
N ASP A 8 17.38 34.96 -12.54
CA ASP A 8 18.80 35.10 -12.79
C ASP A 8 19.47 35.54 -11.47
N ILE A 9 19.88 34.55 -10.69
CA ILE A 9 20.53 34.74 -9.37
C ILE A 9 21.97 35.24 -9.56
N THR A 10 22.51 35.19 -10.80
CA THR A 10 23.88 35.61 -11.10
C THR A 10 24.05 37.14 -11.02
N THR A 11 22.99 37.91 -11.17
CA THR A 11 23.05 39.39 -11.04
C THR A 11 23.15 39.86 -9.59
N ALA A 12 22.84 39.00 -8.60
CA ALA A 12 22.95 39.34 -7.18
C ALA A 12 24.36 39.05 -6.60
N ALA A 13 25.19 38.28 -7.30
CA ALA A 13 26.53 37.88 -6.83
C ALA A 13 27.61 38.99 -6.93
N GLY A 14 27.27 40.18 -7.42
CA GLY A 14 28.20 41.29 -7.58
C GLY A 14 28.13 42.39 -6.49
N SER A 15 27.27 42.29 -5.51
CA SER A 15 27.21 43.23 -4.39
C SER A 15 27.41 42.49 -3.08
N ASP A 16 28.36 42.95 -2.26
CA ASP A 16 28.68 42.46 -0.94
C ASP A 16 27.48 42.54 0.07
N LYS A 17 26.27 42.62 -0.43
CA LYS A 17 25.04 42.64 0.35
C LYS A 17 24.10 41.56 -0.23
N PHE A 18 24.11 40.41 0.36
CA PHE A 18 23.00 39.49 0.23
C PHE A 18 21.74 40.21 0.72
N PRO A 19 20.85 40.61 -0.18
CA PRO A 19 19.47 40.41 0.06
C PRO A 19 18.84 39.76 -1.17
N LEU A 20 18.91 38.46 -1.28
CA LEU A 20 17.77 37.80 -1.86
C LEU A 20 16.59 38.31 -1.03
N ASN A 21 15.70 39.01 -1.71
CA ASN A 21 14.45 39.41 -1.09
C ASN A 21 13.83 38.10 -0.58
N GLU A 22 13.67 37.97 0.74
CA GLU A 22 13.16 36.78 1.39
C GLU A 22 11.90 36.27 0.68
N ASN A 23 11.07 37.18 0.17
CA ASN A 23 9.88 36.89 -0.60
C ASN A 23 10.16 36.22 -1.98
N ASP A 24 11.23 36.61 -2.65
CA ASP A 24 11.56 36.06 -3.98
C ASP A 24 12.13 34.65 -3.86
N PHE A 25 12.92 34.41 -2.81
CA PHE A 25 13.38 33.06 -2.47
C PHE A 25 12.21 32.15 -2.11
N LEU A 26 11.30 32.61 -1.25
CA LEU A 26 10.13 31.83 -0.84
C LEU A 26 9.22 31.50 -2.02
N LYS A 27 9.00 32.45 -2.94
CA LYS A 27 8.25 32.19 -4.17
C LYS A 27 8.95 31.19 -5.08
N ALA A 28 10.28 31.25 -5.19
CA ALA A 28 11.04 30.28 -5.98
C ALA A 28 10.90 28.87 -5.39
N VAL A 29 11.03 28.70 -4.06
CA VAL A 29 10.83 27.44 -3.36
C VAL A 29 9.41 26.93 -3.57
N GLU A 30 8.40 27.78 -3.42
CA GLU A 30 6.99 27.43 -3.64
C GLU A 30 6.75 26.93 -5.08
N THR A 31 7.26 27.68 -6.06
CA THR A 31 7.09 27.32 -7.48
C THR A 31 7.75 25.97 -7.80
N ILE A 32 8.97 25.74 -7.32
CA ILE A 32 9.72 24.50 -7.53
C ILE A 32 9.02 23.36 -6.82
N ALA A 33 8.57 23.56 -5.58
CA ALA A 33 7.87 22.57 -4.80
C ALA A 33 6.55 22.15 -5.45
N GLN A 34 5.73 23.08 -5.90
CA GLN A 34 4.47 22.81 -6.58
C GLN A 34 4.67 22.00 -7.88
N GLN A 35 5.76 22.27 -8.61
CA GLN A 35 6.08 21.56 -9.84
C GLN A 35 6.59 20.14 -9.60
N ASN A 36 7.33 19.91 -8.54
CA ASN A 36 8.10 18.68 -8.30
C ASN A 36 7.49 17.76 -7.24
N VAL A 37 6.46 18.19 -6.51
CA VAL A 37 5.85 17.40 -5.42
C VAL A 37 5.44 15.98 -5.84
N ARG A 38 5.00 15.81 -7.10
CA ARG A 38 4.61 14.51 -7.65
C ARG A 38 5.79 13.70 -8.21
N ALA A 39 6.96 14.32 -8.35
CA ALA A 39 8.14 13.69 -8.92
C ALA A 39 9.07 13.09 -7.86
N VAL A 40 8.81 13.35 -6.57
CA VAL A 40 9.60 12.77 -5.48
C VAL A 40 9.25 11.29 -5.35
N PRO A 41 10.27 10.39 -5.38
CA PRO A 41 10.01 8.95 -5.27
C PRO A 41 9.30 8.61 -3.97
N ASN A 42 8.26 7.78 -4.05
CA ASN A 42 7.62 7.23 -2.87
C ASN A 42 8.55 6.21 -2.20
N THR A 43 8.81 6.36 -0.92
CA THR A 43 9.64 5.44 -0.12
C THR A 43 8.85 4.28 0.46
N ASN A 44 7.54 4.24 0.23
CA ASN A 44 6.68 3.17 0.69
C ASN A 44 6.98 1.86 -0.05
N ARG A 45 7.57 0.90 0.65
CA ARG A 45 8.00 -0.40 0.09
C ARG A 45 6.87 -1.40 -0.12
N ILE A 46 5.70 -1.13 0.40
CA ILE A 46 4.53 -2.02 0.32
C ILE A 46 3.36 -1.39 -0.45
N GLU A 47 3.61 -0.37 -1.24
CA GLU A 47 2.58 0.33 -2.01
C GLU A 47 1.80 -0.62 -2.93
N ASP A 48 2.47 -1.58 -3.55
CA ASP A 48 1.84 -2.59 -4.42
C ASP A 48 0.92 -3.57 -3.68
N ALA A 49 0.95 -3.58 -2.35
CA ALA A 49 0.05 -4.40 -1.53
C ALA A 49 -1.40 -3.94 -1.62
N PHE A 50 -1.61 -2.66 -1.92
CA PHE A 50 -2.92 -2.02 -1.93
C PHE A 50 -3.36 -1.69 -3.35
N TYR A 51 -4.66 -1.73 -3.56
CA TYR A 51 -5.28 -1.30 -4.80
C TYR A 51 -5.70 0.17 -4.66
N ASP A 52 -5.23 1.02 -5.58
CA ASP A 52 -5.64 2.42 -5.63
C ASP A 52 -7.01 2.55 -6.29
N TYR A 53 -8.01 2.87 -5.50
CA TYR A 53 -9.35 3.14 -5.98
C TYR A 53 -9.44 4.56 -6.53
N PRO A 54 -9.97 4.74 -7.74
CA PRO A 54 -10.20 6.07 -8.30
C PRO A 54 -11.25 6.80 -7.44
N VAL A 55 -10.92 8.01 -7.03
CA VAL A 55 -11.82 8.84 -6.23
C VAL A 55 -12.14 10.10 -7.02
N GLU A 56 -13.42 10.33 -7.28
CA GLU A 56 -13.89 11.61 -7.77
C GLU A 56 -14.12 12.55 -6.59
N ASN A 57 -13.75 13.82 -6.75
CA ASN A 57 -13.82 14.84 -5.69
C ASN A 57 -15.15 14.80 -4.93
N GLY A 58 -15.06 14.63 -3.61
CA GLY A 58 -16.20 14.63 -2.70
C GLY A 58 -17.04 13.36 -2.66
N LYS A 59 -16.73 12.34 -3.46
CA LYS A 59 -17.49 11.08 -3.49
C LYS A 59 -16.94 10.06 -2.50
N VAL A 60 -17.83 9.18 -2.06
CA VAL A 60 -17.53 7.97 -1.29
C VAL A 60 -16.99 6.92 -2.27
N ILE A 61 -16.03 6.12 -1.85
CA ILE A 61 -15.58 4.98 -2.64
C ILE A 61 -16.67 3.91 -2.59
N GLU A 62 -17.13 3.48 -3.76
CA GLU A 62 -18.12 2.43 -3.92
C GLU A 62 -17.51 1.24 -4.66
N GLU A 63 -17.72 0.04 -4.14
CA GLU A 63 -17.44 -1.20 -4.84
C GLU A 63 -18.71 -2.04 -4.93
N ALA A 64 -19.07 -2.42 -6.15
CA ALA A 64 -20.25 -3.20 -6.43
C ALA A 64 -19.90 -4.49 -7.18
N ILE A 65 -20.33 -5.65 -6.68
CA ILE A 65 -20.08 -6.96 -7.30
C ILE A 65 -21.40 -7.69 -7.44
N ILE A 66 -21.62 -8.25 -8.62
CA ILE A 66 -22.76 -9.11 -8.90
C ILE A 66 -22.38 -10.56 -8.58
N LYS A 67 -23.23 -11.26 -7.82
CA LYS A 67 -23.06 -12.69 -7.56
C LYS A 67 -23.09 -13.47 -8.87
N MET A 68 -22.17 -14.40 -9.02
CA MET A 68 -22.13 -15.28 -10.18
C MET A 68 -23.44 -16.07 -10.32
N ALA A 69 -23.98 -16.14 -11.54
CA ALA A 69 -25.16 -16.95 -11.84
C ALA A 69 -24.84 -18.44 -11.63
N GLU A 70 -25.73 -19.12 -10.91
CA GLU A 70 -25.64 -20.58 -10.73
C GLU A 70 -26.49 -21.27 -11.79
N GLY A 71 -25.90 -22.24 -12.50
CA GLY A 71 -26.61 -23.06 -13.47
C GLY A 71 -27.69 -23.89 -12.78
N GLN A 72 -28.87 -23.95 -13.37
CA GLN A 72 -29.96 -24.84 -12.96
C GLN A 72 -30.18 -25.89 -14.04
N ALA A 73 -30.55 -27.10 -13.63
CA ALA A 73 -30.95 -28.13 -14.59
C ALA A 73 -32.19 -27.62 -15.36
N PHE A 74 -32.08 -27.59 -16.67
CA PHE A 74 -33.22 -27.38 -17.54
C PHE A 74 -34.08 -28.65 -17.53
N ALA A 75 -35.21 -28.59 -16.80
CA ALA A 75 -36.20 -29.65 -16.84
C ALA A 75 -37.33 -29.22 -17.78
N PRO A 76 -37.41 -29.75 -19.00
CA PRO A 76 -38.58 -29.54 -19.82
C PRO A 76 -39.80 -30.16 -19.09
N THR A 77 -40.82 -29.41 -18.91
CA THR A 77 -42.02 -29.88 -18.22
C THR A 77 -42.64 -31.06 -18.99
N ALA A 78 -42.68 -32.21 -18.31
CA ALA A 78 -43.51 -33.32 -18.78
C ALA A 78 -44.97 -32.83 -18.76
N ASN A 79 -45.71 -33.06 -19.86
CA ASN A 79 -47.13 -32.74 -20.04
C ASN A 79 -47.50 -31.31 -20.49
N GLY A 80 -46.68 -30.65 -21.31
CA GLY A 80 -47.15 -29.46 -22.05
C GLY A 80 -47.40 -28.20 -21.19
N ALA A 81 -47.03 -28.19 -19.93
CA ALA A 81 -46.99 -27.01 -19.15
C ALA A 81 -45.78 -26.15 -19.57
N GLU A 82 -45.98 -24.88 -19.80
CA GLU A 82 -44.88 -23.99 -20.16
C GLU A 82 -43.79 -24.01 -19.08
N PRO A 83 -42.51 -24.03 -19.47
CA PRO A 83 -41.42 -23.94 -18.52
C PRO A 83 -41.61 -22.65 -17.68
N SER A 84 -41.51 -22.78 -16.37
CA SER A 84 -41.60 -21.64 -15.47
C SER A 84 -40.42 -20.69 -15.73
N PHE A 85 -40.63 -19.65 -16.50
CA PHE A 85 -39.71 -18.54 -16.69
C PHE A 85 -39.81 -17.57 -15.49
N SER A 86 -39.62 -18.09 -14.29
CA SER A 86 -39.52 -17.19 -13.14
C SER A 86 -38.24 -16.36 -13.28
N PRO A 87 -38.32 -15.04 -13.33
CA PRO A 87 -37.15 -14.17 -13.39
C PRO A 87 -36.35 -14.40 -12.13
N LYS A 88 -35.02 -14.57 -12.30
CA LYS A 88 -34.08 -14.65 -11.21
C LYS A 88 -33.23 -13.38 -11.20
N ASP A 89 -33.58 -12.49 -10.29
CA ASP A 89 -32.86 -11.22 -10.16
C ASP A 89 -31.41 -11.47 -9.73
N PRO A 90 -30.45 -10.73 -10.33
CA PRO A 90 -29.08 -10.82 -9.92
C PRO A 90 -28.91 -10.27 -8.50
N THR A 91 -28.18 -11.00 -7.66
CA THR A 91 -27.83 -10.51 -6.31
C THR A 91 -26.64 -9.56 -6.44
N LEU A 92 -26.86 -8.30 -6.05
CA LEU A 92 -25.84 -7.25 -6.05
C LEU A 92 -25.32 -7.04 -4.63
N TYR A 93 -24.01 -7.06 -4.45
CA TYR A 93 -23.34 -6.70 -3.22
C TYR A 93 -22.65 -5.36 -3.40
N ILE A 94 -22.99 -4.39 -2.56
CA ILE A 94 -22.43 -3.05 -2.61
C ILE A 94 -21.77 -2.75 -1.27
N LYS A 95 -20.58 -2.16 -1.30
CA LYS A 95 -19.90 -1.61 -0.14
C LYS A 95 -19.49 -0.17 -0.39
N TYR A 96 -19.60 0.63 0.66
CA TYR A 96 -19.21 2.03 0.67
C TYR A 96 -18.10 2.23 1.69
N PHE A 97 -17.05 2.96 1.30
CA PHE A 97 -15.92 3.27 2.16
C PHE A 97 -15.78 4.77 2.32
N ASN A 98 -15.84 5.24 3.55
CA ASN A 98 -15.85 6.67 3.91
C ASN A 98 -14.90 6.99 5.07
N ASN A 99 -13.87 6.18 5.29
CA ASN A 99 -12.89 6.36 6.36
C ASN A 99 -11.77 7.31 5.92
N TRP A 100 -12.10 8.54 5.63
CA TRP A 100 -11.15 9.56 5.21
C TRP A 100 -10.36 10.07 6.39
N LYS A 101 -9.06 10.22 6.21
CA LYS A 101 -8.13 10.76 7.19
C LYS A 101 -7.29 11.85 6.55
N GLU A 102 -7.55 13.07 6.99
CA GLU A 102 -6.70 14.20 6.65
C GLU A 102 -5.43 14.16 7.49
N THR A 103 -4.29 14.26 6.84
CA THR A 103 -2.98 14.27 7.49
C THR A 103 -2.15 15.40 6.89
N GLN A 104 -1.48 16.17 7.76
CA GLN A 104 -0.57 17.22 7.35
C GLN A 104 0.84 16.88 7.83
N TYR A 105 1.77 16.82 6.89
CA TYR A 105 3.20 16.71 7.15
C TYR A 105 3.80 18.09 7.06
N LYS A 106 4.58 18.50 8.06
CA LYS A 106 5.03 19.87 8.19
C LYS A 106 6.52 19.96 8.49
N VAL A 107 7.22 20.81 7.76
CA VAL A 107 8.61 21.18 8.02
C VAL A 107 8.69 22.70 8.20
N THR A 108 9.18 23.13 9.36
CA THR A 108 9.35 24.54 9.69
C THR A 108 10.81 24.93 9.48
N GLN A 109 11.03 26.01 8.76
CA GLN A 109 12.36 26.56 8.51
C GLN A 109 12.45 28.00 9.01
N ARG A 110 13.62 28.34 9.50
CA ARG A 110 13.92 29.73 9.91
C ARG A 110 14.73 30.40 8.80
N PRO A 111 14.42 31.68 8.44
CA PRO A 111 15.18 32.40 7.42
C PRO A 111 16.70 32.44 7.70
N LYS A 112 17.11 32.48 8.95
CA LYS A 112 18.53 32.43 9.32
C LYS A 112 19.18 31.07 8.92
N GLU A 113 18.47 29.98 9.02
CA GLU A 113 18.95 28.65 8.64
C GLU A 113 19.07 28.56 7.12
N ILE A 114 18.08 29.04 6.38
CA ILE A 114 18.08 29.12 4.92
C ILE A 114 19.28 29.98 4.45
N ASN A 115 19.45 31.16 5.01
CA ASN A 115 20.58 32.04 4.68
C ASN A 115 21.95 31.38 5.01
N ALA A 116 22.05 30.62 6.10
CA ALA A 116 23.28 29.95 6.47
C ALA A 116 23.58 28.78 5.49
N ILE A 117 22.58 28.09 4.98
CA ILE A 117 22.73 27.03 3.98
C ILE A 117 23.15 27.64 2.63
N MET A 118 22.50 28.72 2.21
CA MET A 118 22.86 29.43 0.97
C MET A 118 24.26 30.05 1.05
N ALA A 119 24.68 30.55 2.21
CA ALA A 119 26.03 31.07 2.41
C ALA A 119 27.13 29.99 2.27
N ARG A 120 26.77 28.71 2.33
CA ARG A 120 27.67 27.57 2.06
C ARG A 120 27.72 27.16 0.58
N GLY A 121 27.04 27.89 -0.30
CA GLY A 121 27.03 27.65 -1.73
C GLY A 121 25.89 26.74 -2.23
N GLU A 122 24.92 26.42 -1.38
CA GLU A 122 23.71 25.73 -1.76
C GLU A 122 22.81 26.62 -2.63
N THR A 123 22.14 26.03 -3.61
CA THR A 123 21.18 26.76 -4.46
C THR A 123 19.76 26.70 -3.87
N PRO A 124 18.88 27.66 -4.19
CA PRO A 124 17.48 27.62 -3.77
C PRO A 124 16.77 26.32 -4.18
N GLU A 125 17.15 25.78 -5.35
CA GLU A 125 16.59 24.52 -5.87
C GLU A 125 17.01 23.33 -5.00
N SER A 126 18.26 23.29 -4.53
CA SER A 126 18.73 22.19 -3.66
C SER A 126 18.01 22.24 -2.30
N VAL A 127 17.75 23.43 -1.77
CA VAL A 127 17.00 23.60 -0.51
C VAL A 127 15.53 23.18 -0.71
N ALA A 128 14.90 23.59 -1.82
CA ALA A 128 13.54 23.17 -2.14
C ALA A 128 13.42 21.65 -2.29
N ALA A 129 14.37 21.04 -3.00
CA ALA A 129 14.43 19.59 -3.17
C ALA A 129 14.57 18.86 -1.81
N SER A 130 15.41 19.38 -0.92
CA SER A 130 15.58 18.82 0.44
C SER A 130 14.29 18.90 1.27
N ILE A 131 13.57 20.01 1.20
CA ILE A 131 12.28 20.17 1.89
C ILE A 131 11.26 19.17 1.36
N LEU A 132 11.14 19.05 0.04
CA LEU A 132 10.22 18.12 -0.61
C LEU A 132 10.57 16.68 -0.26
N ALA A 133 11.85 16.32 -0.29
CA ALA A 133 12.31 15.00 0.11
C ALA A 133 11.88 14.68 1.55
N THR A 134 12.12 15.60 2.51
CA THR A 134 11.74 15.41 3.91
C THR A 134 10.22 15.27 4.09
N LEU A 135 9.42 16.05 3.36
CA LEU A 135 7.96 15.97 3.42
C LEU A 135 7.46 14.66 2.81
N SER A 136 8.02 14.26 1.66
CA SER A 136 7.67 13.02 0.97
C SER A 136 8.11 11.77 1.75
N GLU A 137 9.29 11.80 2.37
CA GLU A 137 9.74 10.71 3.25
C GLU A 137 8.82 10.55 4.46
N GLY A 138 8.42 11.66 5.08
CA GLY A 138 7.49 11.65 6.20
C GLY A 138 6.11 11.10 5.79
N GLU A 139 5.62 11.49 4.62
CA GLU A 139 4.37 10.99 4.06
C GLU A 139 4.48 9.51 3.70
N GLY A 140 5.54 9.11 2.99
CA GLY A 140 5.78 7.72 2.63
C GLY A 140 5.90 6.79 3.86
N TYR A 141 6.53 7.26 4.93
CA TYR A 141 6.59 6.52 6.19
C TYR A 141 5.21 6.43 6.88
N GLY A 142 4.44 7.51 6.87
CA GLY A 142 3.09 7.52 7.43
C GLY A 142 2.16 6.57 6.69
N ASP A 143 2.19 6.60 5.35
CA ASP A 143 1.46 5.70 4.46
C ASP A 143 1.86 4.24 4.73
N TYR A 144 3.16 3.95 4.71
CA TYR A 144 3.71 2.63 5.02
C TYR A 144 3.24 2.11 6.38
N SER A 145 3.29 2.93 7.43
CA SER A 145 2.90 2.52 8.78
C SER A 145 1.42 2.10 8.87
N VAL A 146 0.53 2.86 8.22
CA VAL A 146 -0.90 2.55 8.18
C VAL A 146 -1.15 1.28 7.36
N MET A 147 -0.53 1.15 6.19
CA MET A 147 -0.69 0.00 5.32
C MET A 147 -0.15 -1.27 5.97
N ARG A 148 1.04 -1.21 6.59
CA ARG A 148 1.62 -2.33 7.33
C ARG A 148 0.70 -2.80 8.44
N LYS A 149 0.21 -1.87 9.25
CA LYS A 149 -0.72 -2.20 10.35
C LYS A 149 -2.00 -2.86 9.83
N ALA A 150 -2.56 -2.38 8.74
CA ALA A 150 -3.74 -2.99 8.13
C ALA A 150 -3.49 -4.44 7.68
N LEU A 151 -2.32 -4.73 7.08
CA LEU A 151 -1.92 -6.09 6.71
C LEU A 151 -1.73 -6.99 7.94
N GLU A 152 -1.10 -6.50 9.01
CA GLU A 152 -0.88 -7.25 10.25
C GLU A 152 -2.20 -7.58 10.96
N ASP A 153 -3.08 -6.60 11.11
CA ASP A 153 -4.39 -6.76 11.76
C ASP A 153 -5.25 -7.77 10.98
N GLU A 154 -5.26 -7.68 9.65
CA GLU A 154 -6.03 -8.57 8.79
C GLU A 154 -5.47 -10.00 8.77
N ALA A 155 -4.16 -10.17 8.89
CA ALA A 155 -3.53 -11.50 8.98
C ALA A 155 -3.98 -12.27 10.23
N VAL A 156 -4.31 -11.57 11.29
CA VAL A 156 -4.89 -12.16 12.50
C VAL A 156 -6.39 -12.41 12.31
N ALA A 157 -7.13 -11.45 11.74
CA ALA A 157 -8.57 -11.53 11.56
C ALA A 157 -8.98 -12.62 10.56
N MET A 158 -8.18 -12.85 9.51
CA MET A 158 -8.45 -13.80 8.42
C MET A 158 -7.74 -15.14 8.59
N ASP A 159 -7.43 -15.56 9.82
CA ASP A 159 -6.84 -16.88 10.08
C ASP A 159 -7.71 -18.00 9.50
N CYS A 160 -7.18 -18.68 8.50
CA CYS A 160 -7.86 -19.78 7.81
C CYS A 160 -7.40 -21.16 8.28
N SER A 161 -6.63 -21.29 9.36
CA SER A 161 -6.11 -22.56 9.88
C SER A 161 -7.22 -23.58 10.08
N THR A 162 -8.35 -23.17 10.68
CA THR A 162 -9.50 -24.04 10.90
C THR A 162 -10.22 -24.38 9.59
N ALA A 163 -10.45 -23.37 8.74
CA ALA A 163 -11.24 -23.56 7.50
C ALA A 163 -10.53 -24.36 6.42
N LEU A 164 -9.19 -24.25 6.30
CA LEU A 164 -8.41 -24.90 5.27
C LEU A 164 -7.55 -26.06 5.78
N PHE A 165 -7.15 -26.05 7.04
CA PHE A 165 -6.14 -26.96 7.59
C PHE A 165 -6.63 -27.74 8.82
N GLY A 166 -7.94 -27.69 9.13
CA GLY A 166 -8.52 -28.41 10.28
C GLY A 166 -7.92 -28.01 11.63
N GLY A 167 -7.61 -26.71 11.82
CA GLY A 167 -7.02 -26.17 13.04
C GLY A 167 -5.51 -26.42 13.18
N LYS A 168 -4.84 -26.93 12.14
CA LYS A 168 -3.40 -27.17 12.15
C LYS A 168 -2.65 -25.97 11.59
N VAL A 169 -1.55 -25.61 12.24
CA VAL A 169 -0.60 -24.60 11.76
C VAL A 169 0.68 -25.28 11.26
N PRO A 170 1.41 -24.70 10.32
CA PRO A 170 2.65 -25.28 9.81
C PRO A 170 3.67 -25.48 10.95
N ALA A 171 4.29 -26.65 10.99
CA ALA A 171 5.33 -26.99 11.96
C ALA A 171 6.76 -26.88 11.38
N SER A 172 6.90 -26.62 10.08
CA SER A 172 8.17 -26.46 9.37
C SER A 172 8.02 -25.43 8.24
N MET A 173 9.13 -24.85 7.79
CA MET A 173 9.09 -23.88 6.68
C MET A 173 8.60 -24.53 5.36
N LYS A 174 8.93 -25.78 5.11
CA LYS A 174 8.36 -26.55 4.00
C LYS A 174 6.83 -26.66 4.11
N GLY A 175 6.32 -26.95 5.31
CA GLY A 175 4.89 -26.95 5.59
C GLY A 175 4.24 -25.57 5.39
N ALA A 176 4.96 -24.50 5.74
CA ALA A 176 4.52 -23.14 5.51
C ALA A 176 4.37 -22.81 4.01
N ILE A 177 5.35 -23.20 3.19
CA ILE A 177 5.31 -23.03 1.73
C ILE A 177 4.09 -23.76 1.13
N TYR A 178 3.83 -24.99 1.54
CA TYR A 178 2.66 -25.75 1.08
C TYR A 178 1.34 -25.11 1.53
N ALA A 179 1.29 -24.58 2.74
CA ALA A 179 0.10 -23.88 3.23
C ALA A 179 -0.20 -22.62 2.41
N LEU A 180 0.81 -21.81 2.13
CA LEU A 180 0.70 -20.63 1.24
C LEU A 180 0.20 -21.03 -0.16
N ARG A 181 0.74 -22.11 -0.73
CA ARG A 181 0.26 -22.66 -2.02
C ARG A 181 -1.20 -23.04 -1.97
N GLN A 182 -1.63 -23.73 -0.93
CA GLN A 182 -3.03 -24.14 -0.78
C GLN A 182 -3.94 -22.91 -0.70
N MET A 183 -3.58 -21.90 0.08
CA MET A 183 -4.30 -20.64 0.15
C MET A 183 -4.37 -19.95 -1.22
N TYR A 184 -3.26 -19.92 -1.96
CA TYR A 184 -3.19 -19.39 -3.31
C TYR A 184 -4.14 -20.12 -4.27
N ASN A 185 -4.15 -21.45 -4.25
CA ASN A 185 -5.03 -22.27 -5.11
C ASN A 185 -6.51 -22.06 -4.75
N VAL A 186 -6.83 -21.96 -3.47
CA VAL A 186 -8.20 -21.65 -2.99
C VAL A 186 -8.62 -20.23 -3.38
N CYS A 187 -7.69 -19.27 -3.36
CA CYS A 187 -7.92 -17.90 -3.81
C CYS A 187 -8.28 -17.86 -5.32
N ARG A 188 -7.54 -18.62 -6.15
CA ARG A 188 -7.81 -18.72 -7.59
C ARG A 188 -9.09 -19.46 -7.94
N ALA A 189 -9.48 -20.43 -7.14
CA ALA A 189 -10.62 -21.27 -7.43
C ALA A 189 -11.96 -20.55 -7.22
N THR A 190 -12.96 -20.93 -8.02
CA THR A 190 -14.35 -20.50 -7.81
C THR A 190 -14.93 -21.27 -6.64
N ASN A 191 -15.02 -20.64 -5.48
CA ASN A 191 -15.56 -21.24 -4.24
C ASN A 191 -16.03 -20.15 -3.28
N ASP A 192 -16.75 -20.54 -2.24
CA ASP A 192 -17.27 -19.69 -1.18
C ASP A 192 -16.32 -19.55 0.04
N LYS A 193 -15.11 -20.11 -0.05
CA LYS A 193 -14.14 -20.02 1.04
C LYS A 193 -13.57 -18.62 1.16
N GLY A 194 -13.27 -18.21 2.38
CA GLY A 194 -12.85 -16.85 2.68
C GLY A 194 -13.98 -15.87 2.98
N GLY A 195 -15.23 -16.40 3.14
CA GLY A 195 -16.38 -15.57 3.54
C GLY A 195 -16.90 -14.61 2.46
N VAL A 196 -16.40 -14.73 1.23
CA VAL A 196 -16.81 -13.84 0.13
C VAL A 196 -18.14 -14.22 -0.48
N PRO A 197 -19.05 -13.26 -0.69
CA PRO A 197 -20.39 -13.56 -1.18
C PRO A 197 -20.44 -13.99 -2.65
N CYS A 198 -19.44 -13.64 -3.46
CA CYS A 198 -19.50 -13.76 -4.92
C CYS A 198 -18.79 -14.98 -5.50
N LYS A 199 -18.24 -15.89 -4.72
CA LYS A 199 -17.61 -17.18 -5.17
C LYS A 199 -16.60 -17.06 -6.33
N GLN A 200 -16.31 -15.89 -6.85
CA GLN A 200 -15.43 -15.70 -8.00
C GLN A 200 -13.98 -16.12 -7.68
N GLY A 201 -13.34 -16.76 -8.64
CA GLY A 201 -11.90 -17.00 -8.58
C GLY A 201 -11.10 -15.75 -8.90
N VAL A 202 -9.98 -15.56 -8.23
CA VAL A 202 -9.10 -14.40 -8.44
C VAL A 202 -8.11 -14.70 -9.56
N PRO A 203 -7.96 -13.80 -10.55
CA PRO A 203 -6.91 -13.94 -11.56
C PRO A 203 -5.52 -14.00 -10.92
N SER A 204 -4.64 -14.83 -11.47
CA SER A 204 -3.28 -15.02 -10.94
C SER A 204 -2.47 -13.72 -10.82
N GLY A 205 -2.72 -12.74 -11.70
CA GLY A 205 -2.05 -11.43 -11.68
C GLY A 205 -2.44 -10.53 -10.49
N ASP A 206 -3.66 -10.74 -9.96
CA ASP A 206 -4.22 -9.90 -8.89
C ASP A 206 -3.99 -10.47 -7.49
N ILE A 207 -3.47 -11.70 -7.39
CA ILE A 207 -3.15 -12.29 -6.10
C ILE A 207 -1.82 -11.75 -5.58
N ARG A 208 -1.80 -11.39 -4.30
CA ARG A 208 -0.60 -10.99 -3.56
C ARG A 208 -0.37 -11.94 -2.38
N ILE A 209 0.92 -12.10 -2.03
CA ILE A 209 1.37 -12.95 -0.93
C ILE A 209 2.18 -12.04 -0.01
N ALA A 210 1.63 -11.68 1.15
CA ALA A 210 2.35 -10.89 2.14
C ALA A 210 3.02 -11.81 3.15
N VAL A 211 4.34 -11.66 3.26
CA VAL A 211 5.18 -12.38 4.23
C VAL A 211 6.18 -11.43 4.86
N SER A 212 6.62 -11.71 6.08
CA SER A 212 7.70 -10.94 6.68
C SER A 212 9.04 -11.27 6.05
N GLU A 213 9.95 -10.32 6.07
CA GLU A 213 11.35 -10.51 5.67
C GLU A 213 12.00 -11.66 6.47
N LYS A 214 11.70 -11.75 7.77
CA LYS A 214 12.17 -12.82 8.64
C LYS A 214 11.70 -14.20 8.18
N ALA A 215 10.41 -14.35 7.87
CA ALA A 215 9.86 -15.61 7.37
C ALA A 215 10.44 -15.95 5.99
N LEU A 216 10.57 -14.97 5.11
CA LEU A 216 11.12 -15.17 3.77
C LEU A 216 12.59 -15.62 3.81
N ASN A 217 13.40 -15.08 4.71
CA ASN A 217 14.80 -15.49 4.88
C ASN A 217 14.95 -16.94 5.36
N LEU A 218 13.94 -17.47 6.07
CA LEU A 218 13.90 -18.88 6.50
C LEU A 218 13.32 -19.82 5.44
N MET A 219 12.69 -19.28 4.39
CA MET A 219 12.15 -20.05 3.27
C MET A 219 13.19 -20.20 2.14
N ASP A 220 13.27 -21.38 1.55
CA ASP A 220 13.98 -21.53 0.27
C ASP A 220 13.16 -20.91 -0.86
N VAL A 221 13.66 -19.81 -1.41
CA VAL A 221 13.00 -19.08 -2.50
C VAL A 221 12.85 -19.96 -3.77
N THR A 222 13.80 -20.86 -3.99
CA THR A 222 13.71 -21.81 -5.13
C THR A 222 12.60 -22.83 -4.92
N GLU A 223 12.47 -23.38 -3.71
CA GLU A 223 11.38 -24.27 -3.35
C GLU A 223 10.04 -23.55 -3.42
N LEU A 224 9.98 -22.31 -2.93
CA LEU A 224 8.79 -21.47 -3.00
C LEU A 224 8.34 -21.26 -4.45
N ALA A 225 9.22 -20.82 -5.34
CA ALA A 225 8.91 -20.61 -6.76
C ALA A 225 8.42 -21.91 -7.45
N ASN A 226 9.11 -23.03 -7.24
CA ASN A 226 8.75 -24.32 -7.81
C ASN A 226 7.38 -24.81 -7.33
N VAL A 227 7.07 -24.61 -6.05
CA VAL A 227 5.78 -25.00 -5.47
C VAL A 227 4.62 -24.23 -6.10
N PHE A 228 4.81 -22.97 -6.45
CA PHE A 228 3.79 -22.17 -7.13
C PHE A 228 3.75 -22.38 -8.66
N ASN A 229 4.67 -23.13 -9.24
CA ASN A 229 4.89 -23.23 -10.69
C ASN A 229 5.04 -21.86 -11.35
N LEU A 230 5.77 -20.98 -10.71
CA LEU A 230 6.09 -19.64 -11.19
C LEU A 230 7.58 -19.53 -11.45
N SER A 231 7.96 -18.62 -12.37
CA SER A 231 9.35 -18.17 -12.41
C SER A 231 9.69 -17.42 -11.11
N LYS A 232 10.97 -17.30 -10.77
CA LYS A 232 11.37 -16.51 -9.61
C LYS A 232 10.93 -15.05 -9.75
N GLU A 233 11.02 -14.50 -10.94
CA GLU A 233 10.61 -13.13 -11.26
C GLU A 233 9.11 -12.93 -11.07
N ASP A 234 8.28 -13.85 -11.57
CA ASP A 234 6.82 -13.81 -11.39
C ASP A 234 6.43 -13.94 -9.91
N LEU A 235 7.16 -14.75 -9.15
CA LEU A 235 6.93 -14.88 -7.71
C LEU A 235 7.26 -13.57 -6.99
N PHE A 236 8.41 -12.97 -7.26
CA PHE A 236 8.80 -11.70 -6.66
C PHE A 236 7.81 -10.57 -6.98
N GLY A 237 7.23 -10.56 -8.18
CA GLY A 237 6.18 -9.62 -8.55
C GLY A 237 4.86 -9.79 -7.78
N LYS A 238 4.68 -10.90 -7.05
CA LYS A 238 3.50 -11.18 -6.22
C LYS A 238 3.78 -11.08 -4.71
N LEU A 239 5.05 -11.08 -4.33
CA LEU A 239 5.45 -11.00 -2.93
C LEU A 239 5.38 -9.56 -2.43
N VAL A 240 4.70 -9.39 -1.32
CA VAL A 240 4.72 -8.19 -0.50
C VAL A 240 5.56 -8.50 0.72
N VAL A 241 6.78 -7.99 0.75
CA VAL A 241 7.71 -8.26 1.85
C VAL A 241 7.53 -7.21 2.92
N LEU A 242 7.08 -7.63 4.10
CA LEU A 242 6.95 -6.77 5.27
C LEU A 242 8.30 -6.73 6.00
N PRO A 243 8.95 -5.56 6.10
CA PRO A 243 10.20 -5.43 6.84
C PRO A 243 10.01 -5.86 8.28
N TYR A 244 10.99 -6.61 8.79
CA TYR A 244 11.05 -7.00 10.19
C TYR A 244 11.48 -5.81 11.05
N ASP A 245 10.75 -5.55 12.11
CA ASP A 245 11.14 -4.59 13.15
C ASP A 245 10.69 -5.08 14.54
N ASP A 246 11.07 -4.35 15.60
CA ASP A 246 10.79 -4.71 16.98
C ASP A 246 9.28 -4.68 17.34
N GLN A 247 8.45 -4.09 16.49
CA GLN A 247 7.00 -3.99 16.70
C GLN A 247 6.21 -5.12 16.04
N TYR A 248 6.82 -5.85 15.10
CA TYR A 248 6.19 -6.93 14.36
C TYR A 248 7.02 -8.21 14.42
N ASP A 249 6.45 -9.26 14.99
CA ASP A 249 7.13 -10.56 15.15
C ASP A 249 7.33 -11.34 13.84
N GLY A 250 6.69 -10.88 12.76
CA GLY A 250 6.80 -11.47 11.44
C GLY A 250 6.18 -12.85 11.29
N SER A 251 5.39 -13.28 12.26
CA SER A 251 4.86 -14.66 12.31
C SER A 251 3.63 -14.89 11.43
N LYS A 252 3.03 -13.86 10.89
CA LYS A 252 1.79 -13.96 10.12
C LYS A 252 2.05 -13.79 8.63
N ALA A 253 1.34 -14.55 7.80
CA ALA A 253 1.36 -14.42 6.35
C ALA A 253 -0.06 -14.35 5.79
N LEU A 254 -0.21 -13.64 4.67
CA LEU A 254 -1.47 -13.45 3.95
C LEU A 254 -1.35 -13.90 2.50
N VAL A 255 -2.43 -14.44 1.96
CA VAL A 255 -2.65 -14.59 0.52
C VAL A 255 -4.01 -13.99 0.19
N TYR A 256 -4.03 -12.98 -0.67
CA TYR A 256 -5.24 -12.18 -0.88
C TYR A 256 -5.36 -11.66 -2.32
N ASP A 257 -6.58 -11.29 -2.68
CA ASP A 257 -6.85 -10.48 -3.85
C ASP A 257 -6.39 -9.04 -3.58
N ARG A 258 -5.60 -8.44 -4.48
CA ARG A 258 -5.10 -7.06 -4.34
C ARG A 258 -6.20 -6.06 -4.00
N LYS A 259 -7.42 -6.26 -4.52
CA LYS A 259 -8.59 -5.40 -4.25
C LYS A 259 -9.15 -5.55 -2.84
N HIS A 260 -8.69 -6.54 -2.07
CA HIS A 260 -9.09 -6.69 -0.66
C HIS A 260 -8.59 -5.52 0.18
N PHE A 261 -7.38 -5.04 -0.09
CA PHE A 261 -6.84 -3.84 0.56
C PHE A 261 -6.97 -2.66 -0.39
N GLY A 262 -7.81 -1.70 -0.02
CA GLY A 262 -8.06 -0.51 -0.80
C GLY A 262 -7.44 0.74 -0.21
N ARG A 263 -6.92 1.58 -1.10
CA ARG A 263 -6.50 2.94 -0.80
C ARG A 263 -7.23 3.89 -1.73
N GLY A 264 -7.73 5.00 -1.20
CA GLY A 264 -8.23 6.12 -1.99
C GLY A 264 -7.54 7.41 -1.58
N THR A 265 -7.24 8.26 -2.54
CA THR A 265 -6.63 9.57 -2.28
C THR A 265 -7.54 10.66 -2.84
N ARG A 266 -8.05 11.53 -1.97
CA ARG A 266 -8.88 12.69 -2.35
C ARG A 266 -8.06 13.95 -2.53
N GLU A 267 -7.05 14.13 -1.68
CA GLU A 267 -6.17 15.28 -1.71
C GLU A 267 -4.71 14.85 -1.57
N PHE A 268 -3.86 15.46 -2.35
CA PHE A 268 -2.42 15.40 -2.25
C PHE A 268 -1.89 16.76 -2.71
N SER A 269 -1.70 17.66 -1.75
CA SER A 269 -1.37 19.05 -2.05
C SER A 269 -0.22 19.56 -1.20
N TYR A 270 0.67 20.32 -1.83
CA TYR A 270 1.72 21.07 -1.15
C TYR A 270 1.25 22.49 -0.89
N GLY A 271 1.58 23.00 0.29
CA GLY A 271 1.34 24.38 0.66
C GLY A 271 2.51 24.97 1.45
N MET A 272 2.57 26.30 1.45
CA MET A 272 3.51 27.06 2.22
C MET A 272 2.77 28.14 3.00
N GLU A 273 3.04 28.25 4.28
CA GLU A 273 2.45 29.26 5.13
C GLU A 273 3.54 30.18 5.67
N ASN A 274 3.45 31.43 5.26
CA ASN A 274 4.29 32.50 5.79
C ASN A 274 3.54 33.18 6.94
N LEU A 275 3.87 32.84 8.16
CA LEU A 275 3.21 33.42 9.33
C LEU A 275 3.59 34.88 9.45
N LEU A 276 2.73 35.79 8.96
CA LEU A 276 2.64 37.23 9.19
C LEU A 276 3.95 38.05 9.18
N ALA A 277 3.94 39.22 8.59
CA ALA A 277 5.03 40.18 8.58
C ALA A 277 5.64 40.33 9.99
N GLY A 278 6.88 39.88 10.16
CA GLY A 278 7.61 39.89 11.44
C GLY A 278 7.92 38.51 12.03
N HIS A 279 7.40 37.42 11.48
CA HIS A 279 7.74 36.08 11.92
C HIS A 279 9.06 35.55 11.33
N LYS A 280 9.78 34.82 12.18
CA LYS A 280 11.14 34.33 11.91
C LYS A 280 11.15 32.89 11.33
N TYR A 281 10.05 32.41 10.71
CA TYR A 281 9.96 31.07 10.19
C TYR A 281 8.90 30.90 9.09
N VAL A 282 9.12 29.93 8.23
CA VAL A 282 8.24 29.52 7.15
C VAL A 282 7.85 28.08 7.40
N ASN A 283 6.58 27.77 7.27
CA ASN A 283 6.05 26.43 7.33
C ASN A 283 5.81 25.92 5.92
N ASN A 284 6.45 24.83 5.56
CA ASN A 284 6.16 24.05 4.37
C ASN A 284 5.36 22.84 4.78
N TYR A 285 4.31 22.50 4.09
CA TYR A 285 3.46 21.38 4.43
C TYR A 285 2.96 20.62 3.20
N LEU A 286 2.77 19.34 3.41
CA LEU A 286 2.12 18.44 2.48
C LEU A 286 0.83 17.95 3.14
N ASN A 287 -0.30 18.25 2.52
CA ASN A 287 -1.61 17.77 2.96
C ASN A 287 -1.99 16.54 2.16
N THR A 288 -2.48 15.54 2.85
CA THR A 288 -3.03 14.32 2.24
C THR A 288 -4.39 14.02 2.85
N ASP A 289 -5.36 13.67 2.02
CA ASP A 289 -6.64 13.12 2.47
C ASP A 289 -6.80 11.74 1.85
N ARG A 290 -6.58 10.71 2.65
CA ARG A 290 -6.56 9.31 2.23
C ARG A 290 -7.50 8.45 3.03
N ALA A 291 -8.09 7.46 2.37
CA ALA A 291 -8.84 6.38 2.99
C ALA A 291 -8.10 5.07 2.80
N TYR A 292 -8.02 4.26 3.88
CA TYR A 292 -7.54 2.88 3.85
C TYR A 292 -8.64 1.98 4.36
N PHE A 293 -8.88 0.86 3.68
CA PHE A 293 -9.98 -0.02 4.04
C PHE A 293 -9.75 -1.46 3.58
N ASN A 294 -10.40 -2.39 4.28
CA ASN A 294 -10.43 -3.80 3.93
C ASN A 294 -11.78 -4.12 3.28
N ASN A 295 -11.72 -4.60 2.03
CA ASN A 295 -12.91 -4.90 1.26
C ASN A 295 -13.23 -6.40 1.32
N SER A 296 -14.11 -6.80 2.22
CA SER A 296 -14.51 -8.20 2.41
C SER A 296 -15.32 -8.80 1.24
N LEU A 297 -15.55 -8.05 0.16
CA LEU A 297 -16.07 -8.61 -1.09
C LEU A 297 -15.02 -9.44 -1.83
N PHE A 298 -13.74 -9.27 -1.51
CA PHE A 298 -12.61 -9.95 -2.11
C PHE A 298 -11.95 -10.94 -1.14
N LYS A 299 -11.35 -11.97 -1.68
CA LYS A 299 -10.76 -13.07 -0.90
C LYS A 299 -9.50 -12.63 -0.16
N CYS A 300 -9.41 -13.03 1.11
CA CYS A 300 -8.22 -12.90 1.92
C CYS A 300 -8.10 -14.11 2.84
N PHE A 301 -6.88 -14.63 2.99
CA PHE A 301 -6.55 -15.78 3.83
C PHE A 301 -5.29 -15.50 4.62
N GLY A 302 -5.34 -15.66 5.92
CA GLY A 302 -4.22 -15.51 6.84
C GLY A 302 -3.78 -16.85 7.43
N ILE A 303 -2.51 -16.96 7.81
CA ILE A 303 -1.97 -18.13 8.51
C ILE A 303 -0.84 -17.73 9.47
N ASP A 304 -0.75 -18.44 10.58
CA ASP A 304 0.33 -18.30 11.57
C ASP A 304 1.51 -19.21 11.22
N LEU A 305 2.69 -18.64 11.08
CA LEU A 305 3.94 -19.31 10.79
C LEU A 305 4.88 -19.41 11.99
N SER A 306 4.49 -18.92 13.17
CA SER A 306 5.34 -18.83 14.36
C SER A 306 6.03 -20.14 14.73
N LYS A 307 5.31 -21.26 14.69
CA LYS A 307 5.86 -22.59 14.97
C LYS A 307 6.88 -23.03 13.93
N ALA A 308 6.62 -22.78 12.66
CA ALA A 308 7.52 -23.12 11.57
C ALA A 308 8.82 -22.30 11.63
N MET A 309 8.71 -21.02 11.96
CA MET A 309 9.85 -20.11 12.12
C MET A 309 10.70 -20.52 13.32
N ALA A 310 10.10 -20.76 14.48
CA ALA A 310 10.82 -21.20 15.68
C ALA A 310 11.56 -22.55 15.47
N ALA A 311 10.94 -23.48 14.73
CA ALA A 311 11.58 -24.74 14.39
C ALA A 311 12.80 -24.54 13.47
N ALA A 312 12.71 -23.65 12.47
CA ALA A 312 13.81 -23.34 11.57
C ALA A 312 14.96 -22.61 12.28
N GLU A 313 14.64 -21.64 13.13
CA GLU A 313 15.64 -20.92 13.93
C GLU A 313 16.38 -21.85 14.90
N GLY A 314 15.67 -22.78 15.56
CA GLY A 314 16.25 -23.78 16.42
C GLY A 314 17.26 -24.67 15.70
N VAL A 315 17.00 -25.06 14.45
CA VAL A 315 17.96 -25.84 13.63
C VAL A 315 19.18 -25.01 13.26
N LEU A 316 19.00 -23.73 12.90
CA LEU A 316 20.12 -22.85 12.53
C LEU A 316 21.07 -22.57 13.72
N LEU A 317 20.56 -22.52 14.94
CA LEU A 317 21.37 -22.29 16.14
C LEU A 317 22.10 -23.55 16.64
N THR A 318 21.57 -24.74 16.34
CA THR A 318 22.19 -26.02 16.72
C THR A 318 23.26 -26.51 15.73
N THR A 319 23.28 -26.02 14.50
CA THR A 319 24.29 -26.40 13.50
C THR A 319 25.58 -25.57 13.57
N LYS A 320 25.73 -24.70 14.56
CA LYS A 320 26.96 -23.90 14.79
C LYS A 320 27.87 -24.48 15.90
N GLU A 321 27.61 -25.68 16.40
CA GLU A 321 28.54 -26.50 17.16
C GLU A 321 29.24 -27.47 16.18
#